data_d629532fd745324f450b095c6345eb47
#
_entry.id   d629532fd745324f450b095c6345eb47
#
_cell.length_a   1.000
_cell.length_b   1.000
_cell.length_c   1.000
_cell.angle_alpha   90.00
_cell.angle_beta   90.00
_cell.angle_gamma   90.00
#
_symmetry.space_group_name_H-M   'P 1'
#
loop_
_entity.id
_entity.type
_entity.pdbx_description
1 polymer ?
#
loop_
_entity_poly.entity_id
_entity_poly.type
_entity_poly.pdbx_seq_one_letter_code
_entity_poly.pdbx_strand_id
1 'polypeptide(L)'
;MVDNVERDLSFLDAFPIENITILKDAAATAIYGMRGANGAIIVTTKRGEAGKTNVDFTQEVGFQMLSNKMENQNSYNMALTRNRVRYLDGLQPMYTDEQIEMYRRVCEGEQLTGMDQYKYFNTNWFDELYRETAPMYKTNLQINGGNDRARYYVSFSYLRQEGMWNDKWTNYNKDYNTTHMLNRWNLRSNLDIDVNEY
;
A
#
# COMPACT_ATOMS: atom_id res chain seq x y z
N MET A 1 -12.99 17.88 5.86
CA MET A 1 -14.45 17.78 5.65
C MET A 1 -14.71 17.45 4.20
N VAL A 2 -15.67 16.60 3.89
CA VAL A 2 -16.07 16.24 2.51
C VAL A 2 -17.53 16.66 2.36
N ASP A 3 -17.83 17.56 1.41
CA ASP A 3 -19.15 18.13 1.17
C ASP A 3 -19.85 18.60 2.46
N ASN A 4 -19.14 19.36 3.27
CA ASN A 4 -19.54 19.87 4.58
C ASN A 4 -19.76 18.81 5.69
N VAL A 5 -19.43 17.56 5.45
CA VAL A 5 -19.49 16.47 6.44
C VAL A 5 -18.07 16.10 6.88
N GLU A 6 -17.87 15.97 8.19
CA GLU A 6 -16.61 15.52 8.73
C GLU A 6 -16.41 14.02 8.42
N ARG A 7 -15.39 13.71 7.65
CA ARG A 7 -15.03 12.34 7.25
C ARG A 7 -13.52 12.16 7.22
N ASP A 8 -13.08 10.95 7.42
CA ASP A 8 -11.69 10.56 7.18
C ASP A 8 -11.40 10.57 5.67
N LEU A 9 -10.35 11.30 5.29
CA LEU A 9 -9.90 11.42 3.90
C LEU A 9 -9.21 10.17 3.37
N SER A 10 -8.72 9.28 4.25
CA SER A 10 -8.00 8.06 3.86
C SER A 10 -8.86 7.08 3.05
N PHE A 11 -10.18 7.17 3.18
CA PHE A 11 -11.14 6.36 2.43
C PHE A 11 -11.67 7.02 1.17
N LEU A 12 -11.31 8.29 0.93
CA LEU A 12 -11.80 9.02 -0.23
C LEU A 12 -10.95 8.68 -1.46
N ASP A 13 -11.60 8.28 -2.54
CA ASP A 13 -10.95 8.16 -3.83
C ASP A 13 -10.70 9.55 -4.45
N ALA A 14 -9.65 9.68 -5.24
CA ALA A 14 -9.30 10.93 -5.91
C ALA A 14 -10.27 11.29 -7.05
N PHE A 15 -10.88 10.31 -7.70
CA PHE A 15 -11.70 10.51 -8.91
C PHE A 15 -12.96 11.38 -8.72
N PRO A 16 -13.74 11.22 -7.63
CA PRO A 16 -14.90 12.06 -7.38
C PRO A 16 -14.56 13.44 -6.84
N ILE A 17 -13.30 13.78 -6.65
CA ILE A 17 -12.91 15.10 -6.12
C ILE A 17 -12.95 16.12 -7.25
N GLU A 18 -13.63 17.24 -6.99
CA GLU A 18 -13.65 18.42 -7.84
C GLU A 18 -12.62 19.45 -7.39
N ASN A 19 -12.61 19.74 -6.08
CA ASN A 19 -11.72 20.75 -5.51
C ASN A 19 -11.29 20.38 -4.08
N ILE A 20 -10.06 20.80 -3.71
CA ILE A 20 -9.54 20.72 -2.35
C ILE A 20 -9.11 22.10 -1.91
N THR A 21 -9.72 22.62 -0.86
CA THR A 21 -9.38 23.89 -0.24
C THR A 21 -8.76 23.65 1.14
N ILE A 22 -7.60 24.24 1.39
CA ILE A 22 -6.91 24.15 2.68
C ILE A 22 -7.03 25.51 3.37
N LEU A 23 -7.75 25.55 4.49
CA LEU A 23 -7.89 26.72 5.35
C LEU A 23 -6.86 26.65 6.46
N LYS A 24 -5.98 27.64 6.52
CA LYS A 24 -4.90 27.71 7.53
C LYS A 24 -5.11 28.87 8.53
N ASP A 25 -5.90 29.87 8.14
CA ASP A 25 -6.09 31.07 8.93
C ASP A 25 -7.23 30.92 9.94
N ALA A 26 -7.07 31.52 11.13
CA ALA A 26 -8.07 31.48 12.18
C ALA A 26 -9.41 32.08 11.75
N ALA A 27 -9.42 33.12 10.91
CA ALA A 27 -10.62 33.73 10.38
C ALA A 27 -11.39 32.80 9.43
N ALA A 28 -10.67 32.07 8.57
CA ALA A 28 -11.26 31.11 7.65
C ALA A 28 -11.78 29.85 8.37
N THR A 29 -11.17 29.49 9.49
CA THR A 29 -11.55 28.28 10.28
C THR A 29 -12.61 28.62 11.35
N ALA A 30 -12.93 29.89 11.60
CA ALA A 30 -13.91 30.31 12.60
C ALA A 30 -15.29 29.67 12.39
N ILE A 31 -15.69 29.42 11.15
CA ILE A 31 -16.94 28.73 10.79
C ILE A 31 -17.02 27.32 11.35
N TYR A 32 -15.85 26.67 11.55
CA TYR A 32 -15.74 25.28 12.02
C TYR A 32 -15.49 25.17 13.52
N GLY A 33 -15.50 26.33 14.24
CA GLY A 33 -15.34 26.39 15.69
C GLY A 33 -13.98 25.81 16.16
N MET A 34 -13.95 25.23 17.37
CA MET A 34 -12.72 24.69 17.98
C MET A 34 -12.06 23.59 17.14
N ARG A 35 -12.80 22.89 16.32
CA ARG A 35 -12.26 21.82 15.43
C ARG A 35 -11.42 22.40 14.30
N GLY A 36 -11.64 23.64 13.92
CA GLY A 36 -10.84 24.35 12.93
C GLY A 36 -9.56 25.00 13.45
N ALA A 37 -9.27 24.93 14.75
CA ALA A 37 -8.13 25.62 15.37
C ALA A 37 -6.76 25.25 14.75
N ASN A 38 -6.61 24.04 14.24
CA ASN A 38 -5.38 23.55 13.57
C ASN A 38 -5.46 23.63 12.04
N GLY A 39 -6.45 24.34 11.49
CA GLY A 39 -6.75 24.37 10.06
C GLY A 39 -7.83 23.38 9.66
N ALA A 40 -8.33 23.53 8.44
CA ALA A 40 -9.35 22.64 7.88
C ALA A 40 -9.04 22.31 6.42
N ILE A 41 -9.22 21.05 6.04
CA ILE A 41 -9.19 20.60 4.66
C ILE A 41 -10.64 20.40 4.22
N ILE A 42 -11.06 21.15 3.21
CA ILE A 42 -12.40 21.07 2.62
C ILE A 42 -12.25 20.40 1.26
N VAL A 43 -12.95 19.31 1.08
CA VAL A 43 -13.02 18.58 -0.19
C VAL A 43 -14.42 18.74 -0.74
N THR A 44 -14.51 19.29 -1.93
CA THR A 44 -15.76 19.36 -2.71
C THR A 44 -15.74 18.24 -3.74
N THR A 45 -16.80 17.47 -3.81
CA THR A 45 -16.91 16.39 -4.78
C THR A 45 -17.73 16.81 -6.00
N LYS A 46 -17.45 16.16 -7.12
CA LYS A 46 -18.15 16.37 -8.38
C LYS A 46 -19.64 16.19 -8.23
N ARG A 47 -20.40 17.05 -8.88
CA ARG A 47 -21.85 17.02 -8.96
C ARG A 47 -22.31 16.78 -10.38
N GLY A 48 -23.58 16.44 -10.53
CA GLY A 48 -24.21 16.30 -11.84
C GLY A 48 -24.32 17.64 -12.56
N GLU A 49 -24.15 17.64 -13.86
CA GLU A 49 -24.34 18.79 -14.72
C GLU A 49 -25.56 18.59 -15.61
N ALA A 50 -26.27 19.69 -15.91
CA ALA A 50 -27.38 19.64 -16.87
C ALA A 50 -26.83 19.37 -18.29
N GLY A 51 -27.34 18.36 -18.94
CA GLY A 51 -26.90 17.99 -20.28
C GLY A 51 -27.09 16.50 -20.57
N LYS A 52 -26.47 16.06 -21.66
CA LYS A 52 -26.49 14.65 -22.05
C LYS A 52 -25.71 13.83 -21.03
N THR A 53 -26.18 12.61 -20.78
CA THR A 53 -25.45 11.65 -19.95
C THR A 53 -24.07 11.40 -20.54
N ASN A 54 -23.06 11.62 -19.73
CA ASN A 54 -21.67 11.29 -20.01
C ASN A 54 -21.25 10.09 -19.15
N VAL A 55 -20.51 9.18 -19.75
CA VAL A 55 -19.98 7.98 -19.09
C VAL A 55 -18.48 7.93 -19.29
N ASP A 56 -17.75 8.04 -18.20
CA ASP A 56 -16.27 7.96 -18.17
C ASP A 56 -15.85 6.64 -17.53
N PHE A 57 -15.09 5.85 -18.26
CA PHE A 57 -14.50 4.61 -17.77
C PHE A 57 -12.98 4.69 -17.82
N THR A 58 -12.34 4.41 -16.71
CA THR A 58 -10.88 4.38 -16.60
C THR A 58 -10.41 3.08 -15.97
N GLN A 59 -9.46 2.42 -16.63
CA GLN A 59 -8.80 1.24 -16.13
C GLN A 59 -7.29 1.52 -16.00
N GLU A 60 -6.76 1.36 -14.80
CA GLU A 60 -5.33 1.53 -14.51
C GLU A 60 -4.74 0.19 -14.08
N VAL A 61 -3.55 -0.12 -14.60
CA VAL A 61 -2.74 -1.26 -14.18
C VAL A 61 -1.40 -0.73 -13.73
N GLY A 62 -1.03 -1.04 -12.51
CA GLY A 62 0.23 -0.63 -11.91
C GLY A 62 0.97 -1.81 -11.32
N PHE A 63 2.25 -1.60 -11.05
CA PHE A 63 3.09 -2.54 -10.34
C PHE A 63 3.74 -1.84 -9.16
N GLN A 64 3.69 -2.49 -8.01
CA GLN A 64 4.41 -2.05 -6.84
C GLN A 64 5.77 -2.72 -6.82
N MET A 65 6.77 -1.99 -6.40
CA MET A 65 8.13 -2.47 -6.17
C MET A 65 8.64 -1.92 -4.84
N LEU A 66 9.50 -2.66 -4.18
CA LEU A 66 10.19 -2.15 -3.01
C LEU A 66 11.21 -1.08 -3.45
N SER A 67 11.04 0.14 -2.98
CA SER A 67 11.93 1.26 -3.32
C SER A 67 13.33 1.10 -2.72
N ASN A 68 13.46 0.35 -1.64
CA ASN A 68 14.71 0.09 -0.98
C ASN A 68 14.73 -1.36 -0.49
N LYS A 69 15.63 -2.18 -1.03
CA LYS A 69 15.92 -3.51 -0.52
C LYS A 69 17.08 -3.39 0.46
N MET A 70 16.89 -3.92 1.67
CA MET A 70 18.02 -4.09 2.58
C MET A 70 18.95 -5.17 2.02
N GLU A 71 20.22 -4.83 1.84
CA GLU A 71 21.23 -5.82 1.51
C GLU A 71 21.44 -6.75 2.70
N ASN A 72 21.14 -8.02 2.52
CA ASN A 72 21.42 -9.03 3.53
C ASN A 72 22.91 -9.38 3.50
N GLN A 73 23.53 -9.34 4.66
CA GLN A 73 24.85 -9.89 4.82
C GLN A 73 24.80 -11.43 4.61
N ASN A 74 25.70 -11.99 3.81
CA ASN A 74 25.79 -13.41 3.63
C ASN A 74 26.23 -14.13 4.94
N SER A 75 25.97 -15.42 5.04
CA SER A 75 26.21 -16.17 6.29
C SER A 75 27.68 -16.21 6.71
N TYR A 76 28.63 -16.20 5.77
CA TYR A 76 30.06 -16.09 6.05
C TYR A 76 30.41 -14.77 6.72
N ASN A 77 30.04 -13.63 6.12
CA ASN A 77 30.30 -12.31 6.70
C ASN A 77 29.56 -12.11 8.02
N MET A 78 28.37 -12.67 8.18
CA MET A 78 27.64 -12.65 9.44
C MET A 78 28.40 -13.39 10.53
N ALA A 79 28.97 -14.59 10.26
CA ALA A 79 29.74 -15.37 11.21
C ALA A 79 31.01 -14.62 11.64
N LEU A 80 31.75 -14.04 10.67
CA LEU A 80 32.94 -13.21 10.96
C LEU A 80 32.58 -11.99 11.81
N THR A 81 31.52 -11.27 11.45
CA THR A 81 31.10 -10.08 12.19
C THR A 81 30.71 -10.43 13.62
N ARG A 82 29.98 -11.52 13.84
CA ARG A 82 29.61 -11.97 15.19
C ARG A 82 30.83 -12.34 16.04
N ASN A 83 31.82 -13.06 15.47
CA ASN A 83 33.03 -13.36 16.18
C ASN A 83 33.82 -12.09 16.53
N ARG A 84 33.88 -11.09 15.62
CA ARG A 84 34.54 -9.82 15.87
C ARG A 84 33.86 -9.01 16.98
N VAL A 85 32.53 -8.95 16.99
CA VAL A 85 31.79 -8.28 18.07
C VAL A 85 32.09 -8.95 19.42
N ARG A 86 32.03 -10.28 19.48
CA ARG A 86 32.33 -11.01 20.72
C ARG A 86 33.79 -10.78 21.21
N TYR A 87 34.71 -10.76 20.27
CA TYR A 87 36.11 -10.41 20.61
C TYR A 87 36.25 -9.01 21.23
N LEU A 88 35.54 -8.01 20.68
CA LEU A 88 35.53 -6.66 21.23
C LEU A 88 34.89 -6.57 22.63
N ASP A 89 33.93 -7.46 22.89
CA ASP A 89 33.29 -7.60 24.20
C ASP A 89 34.06 -8.48 25.18
N GLY A 90 35.28 -8.94 24.83
CA GLY A 90 36.11 -9.83 25.65
C GLY A 90 35.56 -11.26 25.80
N LEU A 91 34.66 -11.69 24.90
CA LEU A 91 34.02 -13.00 24.93
C LEU A 91 34.70 -13.97 23.94
N GLN A 92 34.55 -15.27 24.23
CA GLN A 92 35.01 -16.30 23.31
C GLN A 92 34.26 -16.25 21.97
N PRO A 93 34.92 -16.64 20.86
CA PRO A 93 34.28 -16.74 19.53
C PRO A 93 33.03 -17.61 19.57
N MET A 94 32.01 -17.24 18.82
CA MET A 94 30.78 -18.01 18.68
C MET A 94 30.92 -19.14 17.67
N TYR A 95 31.69 -18.90 16.62
CA TYR A 95 31.95 -19.85 15.53
C TYR A 95 33.43 -20.21 15.51
N THR A 96 33.73 -21.51 15.34
CA THR A 96 35.10 -22.00 15.12
C THR A 96 35.57 -21.66 13.72
N ASP A 97 36.89 -21.72 13.49
CA ASP A 97 37.47 -21.49 12.16
C ASP A 97 36.93 -22.49 11.13
N GLU A 98 36.73 -23.75 11.54
CA GLU A 98 36.11 -24.79 10.70
C GLU A 98 34.67 -24.45 10.29
N GLN A 99 33.87 -23.93 11.24
CA GLN A 99 32.49 -23.49 10.95
C GLN A 99 32.47 -22.31 10.00
N ILE A 100 33.37 -21.37 10.18
CA ILE A 100 33.51 -20.18 9.30
C ILE A 100 33.89 -20.65 7.89
N GLU A 101 34.81 -21.60 7.77
CA GLU A 101 35.21 -22.15 6.47
C GLU A 101 34.04 -22.89 5.78
N MET A 102 33.19 -23.61 6.52
CA MET A 102 31.99 -24.22 5.96
C MET A 102 31.01 -23.16 5.44
N TYR A 103 30.77 -22.05 6.16
CA TYR A 103 29.97 -20.94 5.66
C TYR A 103 30.58 -20.30 4.41
N ARG A 104 31.91 -20.17 4.34
CA ARG A 104 32.59 -19.63 3.16
C ARG A 104 32.30 -20.50 1.92
N ARG A 105 32.50 -21.81 2.03
CA ARG A 105 32.27 -22.79 0.95
C ARG A 105 30.83 -22.73 0.44
N VAL A 106 29.84 -22.66 1.35
CA VAL A 106 28.42 -22.52 0.99
C VAL A 106 28.14 -21.20 0.29
N CYS A 107 28.75 -20.09 0.73
CA CYS A 107 28.63 -18.81 0.05
C CYS A 107 29.27 -18.78 -1.35
N GLU A 108 30.26 -19.63 -1.60
CA GLU A 108 30.90 -19.85 -2.91
C GLU A 108 30.09 -20.82 -3.81
N GLY A 109 28.96 -21.34 -3.32
CA GLY A 109 28.03 -22.18 -4.08
C GLY A 109 28.19 -23.67 -3.89
N GLU A 110 29.01 -24.12 -2.92
CA GLU A 110 29.12 -25.52 -2.62
C GLU A 110 27.85 -26.07 -1.98
N GLN A 111 27.35 -27.17 -2.49
CA GLN A 111 26.19 -27.87 -1.93
C GLN A 111 26.66 -28.93 -0.93
N LEU A 112 26.33 -28.73 0.33
CA LEU A 112 26.60 -29.67 1.39
C LEU A 112 25.55 -30.78 1.38
N THR A 113 25.93 -31.94 1.93
CA THR A 113 25.08 -33.14 2.05
C THR A 113 24.89 -33.53 3.51
N GLY A 114 23.93 -34.43 3.78
CA GLY A 114 23.65 -34.90 5.12
C GLY A 114 23.12 -33.83 6.05
N MET A 115 23.56 -33.80 7.29
CA MET A 115 23.11 -32.85 8.29
C MET A 115 23.70 -31.43 8.09
N ASP A 116 24.82 -31.30 7.41
CA ASP A 116 25.51 -30.05 7.22
C ASP A 116 24.73 -29.10 6.29
N GLN A 117 23.95 -29.63 5.34
CA GLN A 117 23.07 -28.82 4.50
C GLN A 117 22.02 -28.01 5.29
N TYR A 118 21.58 -28.52 6.45
CA TYR A 118 20.62 -27.85 7.33
C TYR A 118 21.30 -26.93 8.36
N LYS A 119 22.58 -27.11 8.58
CA LYS A 119 23.36 -26.37 9.58
C LYS A 119 24.06 -25.15 8.98
N TYR A 120 24.58 -25.32 7.77
CA TYR A 120 25.29 -24.27 7.06
C TYR A 120 24.54 -23.93 5.79
N PHE A 121 23.85 -22.79 5.79
CA PHE A 121 23.08 -22.32 4.65
C PHE A 121 23.31 -20.81 4.46
N ASN A 122 23.15 -20.36 3.22
CA ASN A 122 23.23 -18.95 2.84
C ASN A 122 21.97 -18.58 2.07
N THR A 123 20.94 -18.17 2.81
CA THR A 123 19.66 -17.79 2.25
C THR A 123 19.48 -16.28 2.31
N ASN A 124 19.20 -15.67 1.18
CA ASN A 124 18.71 -14.30 1.16
C ASN A 124 17.22 -14.30 1.50
N TRP A 125 16.91 -14.14 2.76
CA TRP A 125 15.53 -14.15 3.26
C TRP A 125 14.67 -13.06 2.65
N PHE A 126 15.27 -11.97 2.19
CA PHE A 126 14.52 -10.90 1.54
C PHE A 126 13.96 -11.37 0.19
N ASP A 127 14.79 -12.02 -0.63
CA ASP A 127 14.37 -12.53 -1.94
C ASP A 127 13.44 -13.77 -1.81
N GLU A 128 13.58 -14.53 -0.71
CA GLU A 128 12.67 -15.65 -0.44
C GLU A 128 11.29 -15.19 0.03
N LEU A 129 11.22 -14.14 0.87
CA LEU A 129 9.97 -13.70 1.48
C LEU A 129 9.23 -12.66 0.64
N TYR A 130 9.91 -11.88 -0.19
CA TYR A 130 9.30 -10.80 -0.95
C TYR A 130 9.36 -11.07 -2.45
N ARG A 131 8.30 -10.65 -3.13
CA ARG A 131 8.29 -10.57 -4.60
C ARG A 131 9.02 -9.31 -5.06
N GLU A 132 9.58 -9.36 -6.26
CA GLU A 132 10.15 -8.16 -6.88
C GLU A 132 9.08 -7.14 -7.24
N THR A 133 7.92 -7.64 -7.70
CA THR A 133 6.79 -6.82 -8.11
C THR A 133 5.48 -7.43 -7.64
N ALA A 134 4.50 -6.58 -7.32
CA ALA A 134 3.12 -6.98 -7.05
C ALA A 134 2.15 -6.13 -7.88
N PRO A 135 1.18 -6.75 -8.57
CA PRO A 135 0.25 -6.04 -9.42
C PRO A 135 -0.79 -5.25 -8.61
N MET A 136 -1.23 -4.14 -9.20
CA MET A 136 -2.32 -3.31 -8.72
C MET A 136 -3.26 -2.98 -9.88
N TYR A 137 -4.54 -3.14 -9.66
CA TYR A 137 -5.59 -2.85 -10.64
C TYR A 137 -6.55 -1.84 -10.05
N LYS A 138 -6.83 -0.77 -10.80
CA LYS A 138 -7.81 0.23 -10.41
C LYS A 138 -8.78 0.46 -11.54
N THR A 139 -10.07 0.32 -11.26
CA THR A 139 -11.17 0.51 -12.19
C THR A 139 -12.04 1.65 -11.68
N ASN A 140 -12.37 2.60 -12.54
CA ASN A 140 -13.28 3.70 -12.21
C ASN A 140 -14.32 3.82 -13.29
N LEU A 141 -15.56 4.00 -12.87
CA LEU A 141 -16.72 4.30 -13.71
C LEU A 141 -17.39 5.54 -13.14
N GLN A 142 -17.59 6.56 -13.96
CA GLN A 142 -18.33 7.77 -13.60
C GLN A 142 -19.45 7.99 -14.61
N ILE A 143 -20.61 8.36 -14.11
CA ILE A 143 -21.79 8.68 -14.92
C ILE A 143 -22.31 10.00 -14.39
N ASN A 144 -22.36 11.00 -15.25
CA ASN A 144 -22.92 12.30 -14.93
C ASN A 144 -23.91 12.73 -15.99
N GLY A 145 -24.89 13.53 -15.59
CA GLY A 145 -25.89 14.06 -16.51
C GLY A 145 -27.09 14.63 -15.77
N GLY A 146 -28.07 15.03 -16.55
CA GLY A 146 -29.31 15.56 -15.99
C GLY A 146 -29.97 16.59 -16.88
N ASN A 147 -30.93 17.27 -16.31
CA ASN A 147 -31.63 18.40 -16.92
C ASN A 147 -31.71 19.57 -15.92
N ASP A 148 -32.38 20.64 -16.27
CA ASP A 148 -32.51 21.84 -15.41
C ASP A 148 -33.18 21.53 -14.06
N ARG A 149 -33.97 20.47 -13.95
CA ARG A 149 -34.69 20.07 -12.72
C ARG A 149 -34.00 18.99 -11.90
N ALA A 150 -33.28 18.11 -12.54
CA ALA A 150 -32.63 17.01 -11.84
C ALA A 150 -31.27 16.69 -12.47
N ARG A 151 -30.23 16.74 -11.66
CA ARG A 151 -28.84 16.47 -12.05
C ARG A 151 -28.29 15.33 -11.18
N TYR A 152 -27.55 14.43 -11.78
CA TYR A 152 -26.98 13.29 -11.08
C TYR A 152 -25.53 13.06 -11.43
N TYR A 153 -24.79 12.62 -10.44
CA TYR A 153 -23.44 12.11 -10.57
C TYR A 153 -23.32 10.80 -9.80
N VAL A 154 -22.90 9.76 -10.46
CA VAL A 154 -22.67 8.43 -9.86
C VAL A 154 -21.23 8.02 -10.18
N SER A 155 -20.49 7.62 -9.19
CA SER A 155 -19.14 7.07 -9.38
C SER A 155 -18.98 5.75 -8.65
N PHE A 156 -18.34 4.79 -9.32
CA PHE A 156 -17.93 3.53 -8.76
C PHE A 156 -16.43 3.36 -8.97
N SER A 157 -15.71 3.01 -7.91
CA SER A 157 -14.30 2.66 -8.02
C SER A 157 -14.01 1.33 -7.34
N TYR A 158 -13.13 0.55 -7.97
CA TYR A 158 -12.63 -0.70 -7.45
C TYR A 158 -11.10 -0.70 -7.52
N LEU A 159 -10.45 -0.95 -6.40
CA LEU A 159 -9.00 -1.13 -6.28
C LEU A 159 -8.72 -2.54 -5.78
N ARG A 160 -7.93 -3.28 -6.54
CA ARG A 160 -7.30 -4.52 -6.10
C ARG A 160 -5.80 -4.31 -6.10
N GLN A 161 -5.19 -4.54 -4.95
CA GLN A 161 -3.75 -4.39 -4.73
C GLN A 161 -3.23 -5.65 -4.07
N GLU A 162 -2.27 -6.31 -4.69
CA GLU A 162 -1.63 -7.48 -4.12
C GLU A 162 -0.46 -7.10 -3.24
N GLY A 163 -0.23 -7.87 -2.19
CA GLY A 163 0.88 -7.65 -1.28
C GLY A 163 2.22 -8.11 -1.85
N MET A 164 3.29 -7.61 -1.26
CA MET A 164 4.66 -7.91 -1.68
C MET A 164 5.22 -9.25 -1.17
N TRP A 165 4.47 -9.98 -0.33
CA TRP A 165 4.91 -11.29 0.18
C TRP A 165 4.89 -12.34 -0.91
N ASN A 166 5.93 -13.19 -0.93
CA ASN A 166 6.04 -14.28 -1.88
C ASN A 166 5.08 -15.43 -1.50
N ASP A 167 4.35 -15.94 -2.49
CA ASP A 167 3.36 -17.01 -2.30
C ASP A 167 3.97 -18.37 -1.98
N LYS A 168 5.26 -18.56 -2.24
CA LYS A 168 5.95 -19.84 -1.98
C LYS A 168 5.71 -20.36 -0.56
N TRP A 169 5.65 -19.46 0.41
CA TRP A 169 5.52 -19.79 1.83
C TRP A 169 4.12 -19.57 2.39
N THR A 170 3.27 -18.82 1.68
CA THR A 170 1.93 -18.45 2.14
C THR A 170 0.87 -19.48 1.79
N ASN A 171 1.09 -20.31 0.76
CA ASN A 171 0.15 -21.34 0.30
C ASN A 171 0.42 -22.72 0.86
N TYR A 172 1.04 -22.83 2.02
CA TYR A 172 1.30 -24.12 2.67
C TYR A 172 0.00 -24.83 3.05
N ASN A 173 -1.03 -24.08 3.42
CA ASN A 173 -2.37 -24.58 3.69
C ASN A 173 -3.32 -24.20 2.56
N LYS A 174 -3.95 -25.18 1.89
CA LYS A 174 -4.88 -24.96 0.76
C LYS A 174 -6.25 -24.41 1.20
N ASP A 175 -6.54 -24.45 2.49
CA ASP A 175 -7.85 -24.07 3.03
C ASP A 175 -8.05 -22.55 3.17
N TYR A 176 -6.96 -21.78 3.21
CA TYR A 176 -7.03 -20.31 3.26
C TYR A 176 -5.81 -19.67 2.58
N ASN A 177 -6.07 -18.52 1.97
CA ASN A 177 -5.02 -17.72 1.35
C ASN A 177 -4.43 -16.74 2.38
N THR A 178 -3.14 -16.85 2.66
CA THR A 178 -2.40 -15.99 3.58
C THR A 178 -1.76 -14.79 2.90
N THR A 179 -1.93 -14.64 1.58
CA THR A 179 -1.39 -13.51 0.82
C THR A 179 -2.13 -12.23 1.22
N HIS A 180 -1.39 -11.19 1.58
CA HIS A 180 -1.95 -9.89 1.85
C HIS A 180 -2.54 -9.32 0.55
N MET A 181 -3.83 -9.02 0.56
CA MET A 181 -4.55 -8.46 -0.57
C MET A 181 -5.48 -7.36 -0.08
N LEU A 182 -5.44 -6.21 -0.72
CA LEU A 182 -6.39 -5.13 -0.50
C LEU A 182 -7.41 -5.12 -1.64
N ASN A 183 -8.68 -5.27 -1.29
CA ASN A 183 -9.80 -5.01 -2.19
C ASN A 183 -10.60 -3.84 -1.60
N ARG A 184 -10.72 -2.76 -2.36
CA ARG A 184 -11.47 -1.57 -1.95
C ARG A 184 -12.46 -1.21 -3.04
N TRP A 185 -13.70 -0.98 -2.66
CA TRP A 185 -14.75 -0.50 -3.56
C TRP A 185 -15.41 0.71 -2.91
N ASN A 186 -15.64 1.71 -3.73
CA ASN A 186 -16.33 2.92 -3.34
C ASN A 186 -17.47 3.15 -4.32
N LEU A 187 -18.64 3.45 -3.79
CA LEU A 187 -19.79 3.90 -4.54
C LEU A 187 -20.22 5.24 -3.99
N ARG A 188 -20.36 6.22 -4.86
CA ARG A 188 -20.89 7.53 -4.52
C ARG A 188 -21.98 7.89 -5.50
N SER A 189 -23.04 8.50 -4.97
CA SER A 189 -24.13 9.08 -5.75
C SER A 189 -24.47 10.44 -5.19
N ASN A 190 -24.48 11.46 -6.04
CA ASN A 190 -24.95 12.80 -5.77
C ASN A 190 -26.15 13.07 -6.68
N LEU A 191 -27.25 13.51 -6.09
CA LEU A 191 -28.47 13.85 -6.80
C LEU A 191 -28.91 15.24 -6.34
N ASP A 192 -29.01 16.17 -7.26
CA ASP A 192 -29.51 17.52 -7.07
C ASP A 192 -30.86 17.64 -7.77
N ILE A 193 -31.91 18.02 -7.01
CA ILE A 193 -33.27 18.17 -7.53
C ILE A 193 -33.74 19.60 -7.17
N ASP A 194 -34.06 20.39 -8.21
CA ASP A 194 -34.65 21.70 -8.05
C ASP A 194 -36.17 21.53 -7.95
N VAL A 195 -36.70 21.72 -6.75
CA VAL A 195 -38.14 21.69 -6.49
C VAL A 195 -38.70 23.06 -6.79
N ASN A 196 -39.70 23.13 -7.69
CA ASN A 196 -40.35 24.42 -8.02
C ASN A 196 -40.92 25.03 -6.75
N GLU A 197 -40.64 26.31 -6.55
CA GLU A 197 -41.40 27.16 -5.62
C GLU A 197 -42.82 27.32 -6.16
N TYR A 198 -43.80 27.15 -5.29
CA TYR A 198 -45.17 27.50 -5.54
C TYR A 198 -45.34 29.00 -5.38
#